data_1cc61ddfc942a1acda051e45feb19c4e
#
_entry.id   1cc61ddfc942a1acda051e45feb19c4e
#
_cell.length_a   1.000
_cell.length_b   1.000
_cell.length_c   1.000
_cell.angle_alpha   90.00
_cell.angle_beta   90.00
_cell.angle_gamma   90.00
#
_symmetry.space_group_name_H-M   'P 1'
#
loop_
_entity.id
_entity.type
_entity.pdbx_description
1 polymer ?
#
loop_
_entity_poly.entity_id
_entity_poly.type
_entity_poly.pdbx_seq_one_letter_code
_entity_poly.pdbx_strand_id
1 'polypeptide(L)'
;MLTFQKYVHFMRTQFPPGSRVLLLSNDSPRPVPDGTMGTLTEVDSAGRFLVNWDTGKRTALNMEDDHFRIFQSDPMELKLYFPLHGELYTRNEWGDLADDPVELTGGDLSPYLGDIREALQENQLPEEQERGLMHWYRESDALSWKVKSAFFDVEIQDGQLWGVADCQLLESLEGDELNRLTTYLAGQAADGWGEGFEQQEIPVGKGLLYVHLWDGQNWEMTTTETHESPQMGMSP
;
A
#
# COMPACT_ATOMS: atom_id res chain seq x y z
N MET A 1 -28.89 31.76 -2.04
CA MET A 1 -28.14 31.42 -0.79
C MET A 1 -28.83 30.24 -0.13
N LEU A 2 -28.14 29.10 0.01
CA LEU A 2 -28.67 27.94 0.75
C LEU A 2 -28.81 28.34 2.23
N THR A 3 -29.96 28.05 2.84
CA THR A 3 -30.08 28.20 4.30
C THR A 3 -29.17 27.21 4.99
N PHE A 4 -28.65 27.55 6.18
CA PHE A 4 -27.76 26.67 6.95
C PHE A 4 -28.33 25.25 7.15
N GLN A 5 -29.64 25.12 7.36
CA GLN A 5 -30.29 23.80 7.46
C GLN A 5 -30.22 23.00 6.16
N LYS A 6 -30.33 23.65 4.99
CA LYS A 6 -30.15 22.94 3.71
C LYS A 6 -28.70 22.51 3.50
N TYR A 7 -27.73 23.29 3.98
CA TYR A 7 -26.34 22.94 3.97
C TYR A 7 -26.07 21.69 4.83
N VAL A 8 -26.54 21.67 6.08
CA VAL A 8 -26.39 20.51 6.98
C VAL A 8 -27.05 19.25 6.39
N HIS A 9 -28.24 19.41 5.80
CA HIS A 9 -28.93 18.29 5.14
C HIS A 9 -28.13 17.76 3.95
N PHE A 10 -27.57 18.66 3.12
CA PHE A 10 -26.70 18.29 2.01
C PHE A 10 -25.47 17.50 2.52
N MET A 11 -24.78 17.99 3.56
CA MET A 11 -23.62 17.31 4.13
C MET A 11 -23.95 15.91 4.67
N ARG A 12 -25.10 15.74 5.33
CA ARG A 12 -25.56 14.43 5.79
C ARG A 12 -25.86 13.45 4.68
N THR A 13 -26.29 13.96 3.52
CA THR A 13 -26.56 13.13 2.34
C THR A 13 -25.28 12.74 1.63
N GLN A 14 -24.30 13.67 1.55
CA GLN A 14 -23.02 13.42 0.89
C GLN A 14 -22.09 12.54 1.72
N PHE A 15 -22.15 12.65 3.05
CA PHE A 15 -21.26 11.94 3.98
C PHE A 15 -22.11 11.14 4.99
N PRO A 16 -22.52 9.94 4.61
CA PRO A 16 -23.34 9.10 5.47
C PRO A 16 -22.56 8.59 6.70
N PRO A 17 -23.25 8.29 7.81
CA PRO A 17 -22.64 7.58 8.94
C PRO A 17 -22.00 6.27 8.47
N GLY A 18 -20.81 5.95 9.01
CA GLY A 18 -20.01 4.80 8.60
C GLY A 18 -18.88 5.17 7.63
N SER A 19 -18.91 6.34 6.98
CA SER A 19 -17.82 6.79 6.11
C SER A 19 -16.51 6.86 6.88
N ARG A 20 -15.41 6.42 6.25
CA ARG A 20 -14.06 6.51 6.85
C ARG A 20 -13.53 7.94 6.71
N VAL A 21 -12.79 8.37 7.73
CA VAL A 21 -12.24 9.72 7.84
C VAL A 21 -10.76 9.65 8.13
N LEU A 22 -9.95 10.37 7.37
CA LEU A 22 -8.52 10.59 7.63
C LEU A 22 -8.32 12.01 8.14
N LEU A 23 -7.72 12.17 9.32
CA LEU A 23 -7.32 13.46 9.85
C LEU A 23 -6.00 13.89 9.21
N LEU A 24 -5.95 15.06 8.62
CA LEU A 24 -4.73 15.65 8.05
C LEU A 24 -4.08 16.62 9.05
N SER A 25 -4.87 17.48 9.69
CA SER A 25 -4.43 18.32 10.82
C SER A 25 -5.63 18.85 11.59
N ASN A 26 -5.45 19.22 12.87
CA ASN A 26 -6.47 19.88 13.69
C ASN A 26 -5.86 20.85 14.69
N ASP A 27 -6.61 21.90 15.03
CA ASP A 27 -6.23 22.93 16.00
C ASP A 27 -6.76 22.65 17.41
N SER A 28 -7.13 21.43 17.71
CA SER A 28 -7.69 21.04 19.01
C SER A 28 -6.68 21.17 20.17
N PRO A 29 -7.07 21.66 21.35
CA PRO A 29 -6.21 21.64 22.53
C PRO A 29 -5.87 20.23 23.05
N ARG A 30 -6.55 19.20 22.54
CA ARG A 30 -6.26 17.77 22.77
C ARG A 30 -6.22 17.05 21.41
N PRO A 31 -5.19 17.30 20.62
CA PRO A 31 -5.18 16.82 19.25
C PRO A 31 -5.23 15.30 19.18
N VAL A 32 -5.94 14.82 18.17
CA VAL A 32 -5.76 13.48 17.63
C VAL A 32 -4.54 13.59 16.72
N PRO A 33 -3.61 12.63 16.71
CA PRO A 33 -2.45 12.69 15.82
C PRO A 33 -2.85 12.80 14.35
N ASP A 34 -2.10 13.58 13.58
CA ASP A 34 -2.27 13.64 12.13
C ASP A 34 -2.04 12.26 11.52
N GLY A 35 -2.76 11.95 10.45
CA GLY A 35 -2.78 10.64 9.82
C GLY A 35 -3.66 9.61 10.53
N THR A 36 -4.34 9.97 11.63
CA THR A 36 -5.27 9.06 12.31
C THR A 36 -6.53 8.82 11.48
N MET A 37 -6.90 7.55 11.37
CA MET A 37 -8.17 7.14 10.77
C MET A 37 -9.28 7.10 11.82
N GLY A 38 -10.51 7.29 11.34
CA GLY A 38 -11.72 7.20 12.16
C GLY A 38 -12.95 6.90 11.32
N THR A 39 -14.09 6.78 12.00
CA THR A 39 -15.39 6.56 11.35
C THR A 39 -16.33 7.71 11.69
N LEU A 40 -16.94 8.28 10.66
CA LEU A 40 -17.98 9.30 10.81
C LEU A 40 -19.20 8.67 11.45
N THR A 41 -19.68 9.24 12.55
CA THR A 41 -20.91 8.78 13.20
C THR A 41 -22.13 9.59 12.76
N GLU A 42 -21.96 10.89 12.62
CA GLU A 42 -23.01 11.79 12.11
C GLU A 42 -22.44 13.17 11.77
N VAL A 43 -23.21 13.96 11.02
CA VAL A 43 -23.04 15.41 10.93
C VAL A 43 -24.09 16.05 11.83
N ASP A 44 -23.65 16.80 12.85
CA ASP A 44 -24.54 17.42 13.85
C ASP A 44 -25.35 18.59 13.29
N SER A 45 -26.20 19.19 14.14
CA SER A 45 -27.02 20.35 13.75
C SER A 45 -26.22 21.62 13.51
N ALA A 46 -24.98 21.68 13.97
CA ALA A 46 -24.03 22.76 13.74
C ALA A 46 -23.14 22.52 12.49
N GLY A 47 -23.36 21.44 11.75
CA GLY A 47 -22.59 21.10 10.54
C GLY A 47 -21.22 20.51 10.85
N ARG A 48 -20.94 20.07 12.09
CA ARG A 48 -19.69 19.44 12.48
C ARG A 48 -19.77 17.94 12.25
N PHE A 49 -18.65 17.33 11.87
CA PHE A 49 -18.49 15.90 11.63
C PHE A 49 -18.08 15.20 12.93
N LEU A 50 -18.95 14.39 13.50
CA LEU A 50 -18.66 13.62 14.71
C LEU A 50 -17.95 12.32 14.34
N VAL A 51 -16.69 12.20 14.77
CA VAL A 51 -15.81 11.08 14.38
C VAL A 51 -15.41 10.26 15.58
N ASN A 52 -15.56 8.94 15.47
CA ASN A 52 -14.94 7.96 16.34
C ASN A 52 -13.59 7.56 15.73
N TRP A 53 -12.50 7.96 16.37
CA TRP A 53 -11.16 7.63 15.91
C TRP A 53 -10.77 6.19 16.28
N ASP A 54 -9.99 5.54 15.45
CA ASP A 54 -9.49 4.17 15.67
C ASP A 54 -8.63 4.08 16.95
N THR A 55 -8.16 5.21 17.46
CA THR A 55 -7.51 5.36 18.79
C THR A 55 -8.48 5.32 19.97
N GLY A 56 -9.78 5.17 19.73
CA GLY A 56 -10.82 5.19 20.75
C GLY A 56 -11.27 6.59 21.21
N LYS A 57 -10.66 7.65 20.68
CA LYS A 57 -11.11 9.03 20.96
C LYS A 57 -12.34 9.38 20.11
N ARG A 58 -13.10 10.36 20.59
CA ARG A 58 -14.22 10.97 19.85
C ARG A 58 -14.01 12.46 19.76
N THR A 59 -14.16 13.02 18.58
CA THR A 59 -14.11 14.49 18.38
C THR A 59 -15.15 14.93 17.38
N ALA A 60 -15.44 16.23 17.38
CA ALA A 60 -16.21 16.90 16.35
C ALA A 60 -15.24 17.71 15.50
N LEU A 61 -15.23 17.48 14.19
CA LEU A 61 -14.42 18.22 13.22
C LEU A 61 -15.25 19.35 12.61
N ASN A 62 -14.60 20.50 12.40
CA ASN A 62 -15.16 21.65 11.71
C ASN A 62 -14.40 21.89 10.41
N MET A 63 -15.07 22.00 9.29
CA MET A 63 -14.44 22.23 7.98
C MET A 63 -13.70 23.58 7.89
N GLU A 64 -13.97 24.54 8.79
CA GLU A 64 -13.28 25.83 8.80
C GLU A 64 -11.90 25.74 9.46
N ASP A 65 -11.77 24.90 10.49
CA ASP A 65 -10.58 24.85 11.35
C ASP A 65 -9.78 23.54 11.23
N ASP A 66 -10.45 22.44 10.82
CA ASP A 66 -9.85 21.12 10.75
C ASP A 66 -9.68 20.68 9.30
N HIS A 67 -8.53 20.08 8.99
CA HIS A 67 -8.26 19.49 7.70
C HIS A 67 -8.40 17.96 7.77
N PHE A 68 -9.32 17.43 7.00
CA PHE A 68 -9.60 16.00 6.96
C PHE A 68 -10.17 15.58 5.60
N ARG A 69 -10.15 14.27 5.33
CA ARG A 69 -10.81 13.66 4.17
C ARG A 69 -11.84 12.64 4.62
N ILE A 70 -12.93 12.55 3.87
CA ILE A 70 -13.97 11.55 4.07
C ILE A 70 -14.02 10.69 2.81
N PHE A 71 -13.89 9.39 2.98
CA PHE A 71 -13.95 8.40 1.91
C PHE A 71 -15.38 7.94 1.71
N GLN A 72 -15.78 7.76 0.46
CA GLN A 72 -17.18 7.50 0.10
C GLN A 72 -17.47 6.05 -0.31
N SER A 73 -16.44 5.25 -0.45
CA SER A 73 -16.55 3.84 -0.82
C SER A 73 -15.76 2.95 0.15
N ASP A 74 -15.99 1.64 0.04
CA ASP A 74 -15.28 0.65 0.84
C ASP A 74 -13.78 0.62 0.47
N PRO A 75 -12.91 0.21 1.41
CA PRO A 75 -11.52 -0.04 1.13
C PRO A 75 -11.34 -1.07 0.01
N MET A 76 -10.25 -0.95 -0.74
CA MET A 76 -9.89 -1.86 -1.82
C MET A 76 -8.47 -2.37 -1.64
N GLU A 77 -8.24 -3.63 -1.91
CA GLU A 77 -6.92 -4.21 -2.07
C GLU A 77 -6.54 -4.20 -3.55
N LEU A 78 -5.34 -3.72 -3.85
CA LEU A 78 -4.75 -3.67 -5.18
C LEU A 78 -3.42 -4.39 -5.11
N LYS A 79 -3.27 -5.47 -5.89
CA LYS A 79 -1.99 -6.16 -6.05
C LYS A 79 -1.50 -6.04 -7.47
N LEU A 80 -0.23 -5.68 -7.61
CA LEU A 80 0.49 -5.65 -8.88
C LEU A 80 1.53 -6.75 -8.86
N TYR A 81 1.58 -7.55 -9.91
CA TYR A 81 2.46 -8.69 -10.07
C TYR A 81 3.45 -8.45 -11.20
N PHE A 82 4.73 -8.58 -10.91
CA PHE A 82 5.83 -8.40 -11.85
C PHE A 82 6.55 -9.73 -12.00
N PRO A 83 6.70 -10.28 -13.22
CA PRO A 83 7.42 -11.53 -13.40
C PRO A 83 8.91 -11.33 -13.10
N LEU A 84 9.46 -12.22 -12.27
CA LEU A 84 10.85 -12.23 -11.88
C LEU A 84 11.51 -13.54 -12.36
N HIS A 85 12.82 -13.46 -12.61
CA HIS A 85 13.68 -14.62 -12.82
C HIS A 85 14.97 -14.47 -12.01
N GLY A 86 15.74 -15.55 -11.88
CA GLY A 86 16.95 -15.55 -11.12
C GLY A 86 18.14 -16.06 -11.90
N GLU A 87 19.32 -15.53 -11.62
CA GLU A 87 20.62 -15.99 -12.11
C GLU A 87 21.44 -16.49 -10.94
N LEU A 88 21.73 -17.79 -10.93
CA LEU A 88 22.54 -18.42 -9.89
C LEU A 88 23.99 -18.63 -10.37
N TYR A 89 24.92 -17.92 -9.75
CA TYR A 89 26.35 -18.10 -9.93
C TYR A 89 26.86 -19.09 -8.89
N THR A 90 27.36 -20.25 -9.33
CA THR A 90 27.96 -21.27 -8.46
C THR A 90 29.45 -21.02 -8.28
N ARG A 91 30.03 -21.46 -7.15
CA ARG A 91 31.48 -21.37 -6.93
C ARG A 91 32.14 -22.71 -7.25
N ASN A 92 33.31 -22.63 -7.88
CA ASN A 92 34.18 -23.77 -8.15
C ASN A 92 34.89 -24.27 -6.87
N GLU A 93 35.71 -25.30 -6.98
CA GLU A 93 36.46 -25.89 -5.84
C GLU A 93 37.46 -24.91 -5.21
N TRP A 94 37.87 -23.87 -5.94
CA TRP A 94 38.80 -22.83 -5.47
C TRP A 94 38.08 -21.61 -4.89
N GLY A 95 36.74 -21.58 -4.97
CA GLY A 95 35.92 -20.49 -4.44
C GLY A 95 35.64 -19.37 -5.43
N ASP A 96 36.10 -19.47 -6.68
CA ASP A 96 35.78 -18.51 -7.72
C ASP A 96 34.36 -18.74 -8.25
N LEU A 97 33.64 -17.66 -8.57
CA LEU A 97 32.34 -17.74 -9.21
C LEU A 97 32.49 -18.25 -10.66
N ALA A 98 31.50 -19.00 -11.12
CA ALA A 98 31.40 -19.38 -12.53
C ALA A 98 31.21 -18.11 -13.42
N ASP A 99 31.76 -18.15 -14.63
CA ASP A 99 31.63 -17.05 -15.57
C ASP A 99 30.18 -16.93 -16.10
N ASP A 100 29.49 -18.07 -16.23
CA ASP A 100 28.11 -18.13 -16.72
C ASP A 100 27.17 -18.56 -15.58
N PRO A 101 26.05 -17.86 -15.35
CA PRO A 101 25.05 -18.24 -14.37
C PRO A 101 24.18 -19.40 -14.85
N VAL A 102 23.55 -20.06 -13.92
CA VAL A 102 22.41 -20.94 -14.18
C VAL A 102 21.14 -20.11 -14.09
N GLU A 103 20.42 -20.03 -15.20
CA GLU A 103 19.10 -19.39 -15.25
C GLU A 103 18.10 -20.21 -14.41
N LEU A 104 17.43 -19.54 -13.48
CA LEU A 104 16.39 -20.12 -12.63
C LEU A 104 15.06 -19.42 -12.88
N THR A 105 14.02 -20.22 -13.09
CA THR A 105 12.65 -19.72 -13.27
C THR A 105 11.69 -20.38 -12.30
N GLY A 106 10.67 -19.67 -11.91
CA GLY A 106 9.51 -20.19 -11.19
C GLY A 106 9.82 -21.17 -10.07
N GLY A 107 9.52 -22.44 -10.32
CA GLY A 107 9.70 -23.52 -9.34
C GLY A 107 11.12 -23.73 -8.86
N ASP A 108 12.11 -23.45 -9.70
CA ASP A 108 13.54 -23.59 -9.36
C ASP A 108 13.97 -22.56 -8.30
N LEU A 109 13.25 -21.47 -8.18
CA LEU A 109 13.48 -20.42 -7.18
C LEU A 109 12.79 -20.71 -5.83
N SER A 110 11.89 -21.70 -5.77
CA SER A 110 11.18 -22.05 -4.53
C SER A 110 12.09 -22.32 -3.34
N PRO A 111 13.24 -23.01 -3.48
CA PRO A 111 14.15 -23.22 -2.35
C PRO A 111 14.76 -21.94 -1.79
N TYR A 112 14.83 -20.88 -2.60
CA TYR A 112 15.50 -19.62 -2.27
C TYR A 112 14.52 -18.51 -1.89
N LEU A 113 13.21 -18.78 -1.85
CA LEU A 113 12.19 -17.76 -1.60
C LEU A 113 12.39 -17.03 -0.26
N GLY A 114 12.87 -17.75 0.75
CA GLY A 114 13.20 -17.16 2.05
C GLY A 114 14.35 -16.16 1.97
N ASP A 115 15.44 -16.57 1.31
CA ASP A 115 16.63 -15.73 1.13
C ASP A 115 16.30 -14.48 0.29
N ILE A 116 15.48 -14.64 -0.75
CA ILE A 116 14.99 -13.52 -1.60
C ILE A 116 14.16 -12.53 -0.78
N ARG A 117 13.26 -13.01 0.08
CA ARG A 117 12.46 -12.15 0.95
C ARG A 117 13.29 -11.41 1.98
N GLU A 118 14.25 -12.08 2.60
CA GLU A 118 15.17 -11.47 3.57
C GLU A 118 15.97 -10.35 2.89
N ALA A 119 16.55 -10.63 1.71
CA ALA A 119 17.26 -9.64 0.92
C ALA A 119 16.39 -8.44 0.52
N LEU A 120 15.15 -8.68 0.12
CA LEU A 120 14.20 -7.61 -0.19
C LEU A 120 13.90 -6.73 1.04
N GLN A 121 13.73 -7.33 2.21
CA GLN A 121 13.45 -6.60 3.45
C GLN A 121 14.67 -5.79 3.93
N GLU A 122 15.87 -6.34 3.81
CA GLU A 122 17.11 -5.64 4.18
C GLU A 122 17.39 -4.41 3.31
N ASN A 123 16.93 -4.41 2.06
CA ASN A 123 17.08 -3.28 1.14
C ASN A 123 16.06 -2.18 1.34
N GLN A 124 14.98 -2.43 2.09
CA GLN A 124 13.98 -1.41 2.38
C GLN A 124 14.51 -0.44 3.45
N LEU A 125 14.34 0.86 3.20
CA LEU A 125 14.60 1.87 4.22
C LEU A 125 13.67 1.65 5.42
N PRO A 126 14.10 1.99 6.67
CA PRO A 126 13.26 1.83 7.85
C PRO A 126 11.87 2.47 7.73
N GLU A 127 11.78 3.59 7.04
CA GLU A 127 10.51 4.29 6.76
C GLU A 127 9.63 3.51 5.77
N GLU A 128 10.22 2.76 4.85
CA GLU A 128 9.52 1.87 3.93
C GLU A 128 9.04 0.60 4.62
N GLN A 129 9.77 0.10 5.60
CA GLN A 129 9.34 -1.05 6.41
C GLN A 129 8.12 -0.71 7.27
N GLU A 130 8.01 0.53 7.75
CA GLU A 130 6.86 0.97 8.57
C GLU A 130 5.66 1.39 7.71
N ARG A 131 5.90 2.01 6.55
CA ARG A 131 4.88 2.69 5.76
C ARG A 131 4.77 2.16 4.33
N GLY A 132 5.66 1.25 3.94
CA GLY A 132 5.80 0.81 2.57
C GLY A 132 6.17 1.98 1.67
N LEU A 133 5.74 1.92 0.42
CA LEU A 133 5.94 3.00 -0.57
C LEU A 133 5.09 4.26 -0.29
N MET A 134 4.33 4.28 0.78
CA MET A 134 3.39 5.35 1.08
C MET A 134 4.02 6.74 1.12
N HIS A 135 5.24 6.88 1.68
CA HIS A 135 5.87 8.20 1.78
C HIS A 135 6.28 8.75 0.42
N TRP A 136 6.77 7.91 -0.49
CA TRP A 136 7.15 8.29 -1.86
C TRP A 136 5.92 8.71 -2.66
N TYR A 137 4.87 7.92 -2.58
CA TYR A 137 3.64 8.20 -3.27
C TYR A 137 2.95 9.47 -2.75
N ARG A 138 2.96 9.70 -1.44
CA ARG A 138 2.36 10.89 -0.82
C ARG A 138 3.03 12.20 -1.25
N GLU A 139 4.29 12.17 -1.59
CA GLU A 139 5.01 13.38 -2.04
C GLU A 139 4.73 13.71 -3.50
N SER A 140 4.35 12.74 -4.31
CA SER A 140 4.35 12.85 -5.76
C SER A 140 2.99 13.01 -6.43
N ASP A 141 1.89 12.54 -5.86
CA ASP A 141 0.56 12.57 -6.51
C ASP A 141 -0.59 12.91 -5.54
N ALA A 142 -1.65 13.52 -6.12
CA ALA A 142 -2.89 13.81 -5.41
C ALA A 142 -3.68 12.56 -4.97
N LEU A 143 -3.43 11.40 -5.60
CA LEU A 143 -4.05 10.12 -5.23
C LEU A 143 -3.37 9.47 -4.02
N SER A 144 -2.20 9.95 -3.61
CA SER A 144 -1.42 9.43 -2.48
C SER A 144 -2.23 9.27 -1.19
N TRP A 145 -3.16 10.18 -0.95
CA TRP A 145 -4.02 10.16 0.24
C TRP A 145 -5.05 9.02 0.24
N LYS A 146 -5.26 8.37 -0.90
CA LYS A 146 -6.15 7.20 -1.03
C LYS A 146 -5.44 5.89 -0.68
N VAL A 147 -4.11 5.88 -0.68
CA VAL A 147 -3.29 4.72 -0.34
C VAL A 147 -3.07 4.68 1.17
N LYS A 148 -3.49 3.60 1.82
CA LYS A 148 -3.24 3.34 3.24
C LYS A 148 -1.84 2.79 3.46
N SER A 149 -1.47 1.79 2.67
CA SER A 149 -0.16 1.14 2.70
C SER A 149 0.16 0.53 1.34
N ALA A 150 1.44 0.42 1.04
CA ALA A 150 1.94 -0.29 -0.13
C ALA A 150 3.27 -0.97 0.26
N PHE A 151 3.33 -2.28 0.13
CA PHE A 151 4.48 -3.10 0.49
C PHE A 151 4.91 -3.96 -0.69
N PHE A 152 6.19 -4.27 -0.74
CA PHE A 152 6.73 -5.25 -1.67
C PHE A 152 6.92 -6.59 -0.98
N ASP A 153 6.59 -7.65 -1.70
CA ASP A 153 6.88 -9.05 -1.34
C ASP A 153 7.22 -9.84 -2.60
N VAL A 154 7.55 -11.09 -2.45
CA VAL A 154 7.74 -12.05 -3.52
C VAL A 154 6.90 -13.29 -3.25
N GLU A 155 6.28 -13.84 -4.29
CA GLU A 155 5.54 -15.09 -4.19
C GLU A 155 5.71 -15.96 -5.44
N ILE A 156 5.45 -17.25 -5.30
CA ILE A 156 5.43 -18.18 -6.44
C ILE A 156 4.00 -18.59 -6.67
N GLN A 157 3.48 -18.28 -7.87
CA GLN A 157 2.17 -18.69 -8.34
C GLN A 157 2.31 -19.36 -9.71
N ASP A 158 1.62 -20.49 -9.89
CA ASP A 158 1.59 -21.25 -11.13
C ASP A 158 2.98 -21.56 -11.73
N GLY A 159 3.99 -21.74 -10.85
CA GLY A 159 5.36 -22.05 -11.24
C GLY A 159 6.15 -20.83 -11.72
N GLN A 160 5.67 -19.60 -11.53
CA GLN A 160 6.36 -18.36 -11.79
C GLN A 160 6.69 -17.63 -10.48
N LEU A 161 7.88 -17.03 -10.38
CA LEU A 161 8.22 -16.08 -9.32
C LEU A 161 7.69 -14.70 -9.71
N TRP A 162 6.99 -14.10 -8.77
CA TRP A 162 6.44 -12.75 -8.92
C TRP A 162 6.97 -11.83 -7.84
N GLY A 163 7.39 -10.63 -8.21
CA GLY A 163 7.45 -9.48 -7.32
C GLY A 163 6.03 -8.93 -7.16
N VAL A 164 5.61 -8.69 -5.93
CA VAL A 164 4.25 -8.26 -5.63
C VAL A 164 4.29 -6.90 -4.95
N ALA A 165 3.59 -5.92 -5.52
CA ALA A 165 3.26 -4.69 -4.82
C ALA A 165 1.84 -4.84 -4.24
N ASP A 166 1.75 -5.01 -2.93
CA ASP A 166 0.50 -5.17 -2.17
C ASP A 166 0.08 -3.83 -1.60
N CYS A 167 -0.99 -3.28 -2.16
CA CYS A 167 -1.48 -1.95 -1.84
C CYS A 167 -2.87 -2.02 -1.19
N GLN A 168 -3.00 -1.41 -0.03
CA GLN A 168 -4.30 -1.20 0.60
C GLN A 168 -4.77 0.23 0.34
N LEU A 169 -5.93 0.37 -0.28
CA LEU A 169 -6.55 1.64 -0.56
C LEU A 169 -7.63 1.94 0.48
N LEU A 170 -7.80 3.22 0.79
CA LEU A 170 -8.81 3.69 1.75
C LEU A 170 -10.22 3.73 1.16
N GLU A 171 -10.32 3.70 -0.16
CA GLU A 171 -11.57 3.64 -0.91
C GLU A 171 -11.35 2.94 -2.25
N SER A 172 -12.41 2.40 -2.83
CA SER A 172 -12.39 1.82 -4.16
C SER A 172 -12.10 2.89 -5.21
N LEU A 173 -11.21 2.55 -6.14
CA LEU A 173 -10.89 3.36 -7.32
C LEU A 173 -11.34 2.65 -8.58
N GLU A 174 -11.80 3.42 -9.56
CA GLU A 174 -12.22 2.92 -10.86
C GLU A 174 -11.71 3.81 -12.00
N GLY A 175 -11.73 3.29 -13.21
CA GLY A 175 -11.45 4.04 -14.43
C GLY A 175 -10.08 4.72 -14.43
N ASP A 176 -10.06 6.02 -14.76
CA ASP A 176 -8.82 6.77 -14.95
C ASP A 176 -8.01 6.96 -13.64
N GLU A 177 -8.68 7.04 -12.49
CA GLU A 177 -7.98 7.15 -11.20
C GLU A 177 -7.24 5.86 -10.84
N LEU A 178 -7.89 4.70 -11.03
CA LEU A 178 -7.25 3.40 -10.83
C LEU A 178 -6.07 3.23 -11.81
N ASN A 179 -6.26 3.54 -13.09
CA ASN A 179 -5.21 3.43 -14.09
C ASN A 179 -4.01 4.33 -13.78
N ARG A 180 -4.23 5.55 -13.31
CA ARG A 180 -3.15 6.46 -12.91
C ARG A 180 -2.37 5.92 -11.72
N LEU A 181 -3.08 5.43 -10.69
CA LEU A 181 -2.45 4.85 -9.51
C LEU A 181 -1.63 3.61 -9.86
N THR A 182 -2.20 2.68 -10.62
CA THR A 182 -1.51 1.44 -11.01
C THR A 182 -0.29 1.73 -11.86
N THR A 183 -0.37 2.65 -12.83
CA THR A 183 0.77 3.06 -13.66
C THR A 183 1.89 3.66 -12.80
N TYR A 184 1.54 4.50 -11.83
CA TYR A 184 2.51 5.08 -10.91
C TYR A 184 3.19 4.01 -10.04
N LEU A 185 2.40 3.14 -9.40
CA LEU A 185 2.91 2.07 -8.55
C LEU A 185 3.75 1.05 -9.34
N ALA A 186 3.34 0.74 -10.57
CA ALA A 186 4.11 -0.12 -11.46
C ALA A 186 5.48 0.50 -11.80
N GLY A 187 5.53 1.79 -12.10
CA GLY A 187 6.79 2.51 -12.31
C GLY A 187 7.68 2.47 -11.07
N GLN A 188 7.14 2.77 -9.89
CA GLN A 188 7.89 2.73 -8.63
C GLN A 188 8.38 1.31 -8.29
N ALA A 189 7.59 0.29 -8.57
CA ALA A 189 7.99 -1.09 -8.40
C ALA A 189 9.14 -1.47 -9.35
N ALA A 190 9.02 -1.10 -10.63
CA ALA A 190 10.07 -1.35 -11.61
C ALA A 190 11.38 -0.65 -11.22
N ASP A 191 11.32 0.60 -10.79
CA ASP A 191 12.50 1.35 -10.31
C ASP A 191 13.10 0.66 -9.06
N GLY A 192 12.28 0.26 -8.09
CA GLY A 192 12.74 -0.40 -6.88
C GLY A 192 13.35 -1.77 -7.12
N TRP A 193 12.76 -2.58 -8.00
CA TRP A 193 13.28 -3.88 -8.39
C TRP A 193 14.51 -3.77 -9.29
N GLY A 194 14.53 -2.80 -10.23
CA GLY A 194 15.62 -2.62 -11.19
C GLY A 194 16.85 -1.98 -10.59
N GLU A 195 16.73 -0.85 -9.90
CA GLU A 195 17.89 -0.09 -9.42
C GLU A 195 18.43 -0.58 -8.07
N GLY A 196 17.55 -1.05 -7.18
CA GLY A 196 17.93 -1.45 -5.82
C GLY A 196 18.15 -2.93 -5.65
N PHE A 197 17.30 -3.75 -6.28
CA PHE A 197 17.26 -5.20 -6.02
C PHE A 197 18.06 -6.02 -7.02
N GLU A 198 18.06 -5.68 -8.31
CA GLU A 198 18.82 -6.41 -9.35
C GLU A 198 20.32 -6.46 -9.10
N GLN A 199 20.86 -5.47 -8.39
CA GLN A 199 22.28 -5.42 -8.07
C GLN A 199 22.63 -6.10 -6.74
N GLN A 200 21.63 -6.63 -6.03
CA GLN A 200 21.85 -7.24 -4.73
C GLN A 200 22.35 -8.68 -4.86
N GLU A 201 23.48 -8.94 -4.25
CA GLU A 201 24.05 -10.28 -4.10
C GLU A 201 23.31 -11.04 -2.99
N ILE A 202 22.54 -12.06 -3.35
CA ILE A 202 21.84 -12.92 -2.39
C ILE A 202 22.68 -14.19 -2.17
N PRO A 203 23.36 -14.36 -1.02
CA PRO A 203 24.14 -15.55 -0.74
C PRO A 203 23.23 -16.77 -0.58
N VAL A 204 23.41 -17.79 -1.43
CA VAL A 204 22.65 -19.04 -1.37
C VAL A 204 23.62 -20.23 -1.34
N GLY A 205 23.74 -20.87 -0.20
CA GLY A 205 24.69 -21.97 -0.02
C GLY A 205 26.14 -21.56 -0.30
N LYS A 206 26.71 -22.03 -1.42
CA LYS A 206 28.05 -21.66 -1.88
C LYS A 206 28.04 -20.72 -3.09
N GLY A 207 26.87 -20.26 -3.52
CA GLY A 207 26.68 -19.43 -4.68
C GLY A 207 26.18 -18.04 -4.35
N LEU A 208 25.92 -17.29 -5.40
CA LEU A 208 25.24 -16.00 -5.35
C LEU A 208 24.05 -16.05 -6.30
N LEU A 209 22.90 -15.63 -5.82
CA LEU A 209 21.68 -15.48 -6.62
C LEU A 209 21.42 -13.98 -6.86
N TYR A 210 21.15 -13.64 -8.09
CA TYR A 210 20.62 -12.34 -8.49
C TYR A 210 19.18 -12.52 -8.99
N VAL A 211 18.30 -11.60 -8.63
CA VAL A 211 16.90 -11.62 -9.05
C VAL A 211 16.61 -10.41 -9.91
N HIS A 212 16.00 -10.63 -11.07
CA HIS A 212 15.77 -9.61 -12.08
C HIS A 212 14.30 -9.55 -12.47
N LEU A 213 13.84 -8.36 -12.86
CA LEU A 213 12.59 -8.21 -13.60
C LEU A 213 12.76 -8.86 -14.98
N TRP A 214 11.84 -9.77 -15.32
CA TRP A 214 11.86 -10.42 -16.63
C TRP A 214 11.60 -9.43 -17.78
N ASP A 215 10.62 -8.54 -17.59
CA ASP A 215 10.31 -7.44 -18.49
C ASP A 215 9.59 -6.36 -17.69
N GLY A 216 10.26 -5.25 -17.49
CA GLY A 216 9.74 -4.14 -16.66
C GLY A 216 8.46 -3.48 -17.19
N GLN A 217 7.94 -3.91 -18.36
CA GLN A 217 6.70 -3.40 -18.94
C GLN A 217 5.51 -4.36 -18.77
N ASN A 218 5.77 -5.63 -18.42
CA ASN A 218 4.73 -6.63 -18.21
C ASN A 218 4.40 -6.78 -16.73
N TRP A 219 3.22 -6.38 -16.35
CA TRP A 219 2.68 -6.57 -15.01
C TRP A 219 1.20 -6.93 -15.07
N GLU A 220 0.76 -7.68 -14.07
CA GLU A 220 -0.63 -8.08 -13.90
C GLU A 220 -1.23 -7.39 -12.69
N MET A 221 -2.55 -7.21 -12.68
CA MET A 221 -3.27 -6.52 -11.62
C MET A 221 -4.45 -7.35 -11.14
N THR A 222 -4.62 -7.42 -9.83
CA THR A 222 -5.85 -7.88 -9.20
C THR A 222 -6.40 -6.83 -8.24
N THR A 223 -7.72 -6.72 -8.17
CA THR A 223 -8.41 -5.83 -7.24
C THR A 223 -9.48 -6.59 -6.47
N THR A 224 -9.61 -6.32 -5.17
CA THR A 224 -10.65 -6.90 -4.32
C THR A 224 -11.20 -5.84 -3.38
N GLU A 225 -12.52 -5.64 -3.39
CA GLU A 225 -13.17 -4.81 -2.38
C GLU A 225 -13.13 -5.51 -1.04
N THR A 226 -12.56 -4.85 -0.04
CA THR A 226 -12.52 -5.36 1.33
C THR A 226 -13.70 -4.78 2.11
N HIS A 227 -14.74 -5.59 2.27
CA HIS A 227 -15.83 -5.25 3.19
C HIS A 227 -15.29 -5.37 4.63
N GLU A 228 -15.11 -4.25 5.32
CA GLU A 228 -14.89 -4.27 6.77
C GLU A 228 -16.14 -4.90 7.42
N SER A 229 -16.02 -6.15 7.83
CA SER A 229 -17.07 -6.78 8.63
C SER A 229 -17.33 -5.94 9.86
N PRO A 230 -18.59 -5.53 10.15
CA PRO A 230 -18.87 -4.80 11.38
C PRO A 230 -18.40 -5.64 12.56
N GLN A 231 -17.46 -5.11 13.34
CA GLN A 231 -17.05 -5.72 14.59
C GLN A 231 -18.31 -5.88 15.46
N MET A 232 -18.82 -7.07 15.54
CA MET A 232 -19.85 -7.42 16.51
C MET A 232 -19.24 -7.20 17.88
N GLY A 233 -19.61 -6.06 18.49
CA GLY A 233 -19.30 -5.78 19.87
C GLY A 233 -19.83 -6.92 20.74
N MET A 234 -18.95 -7.77 21.21
CA MET A 234 -19.25 -8.65 22.34
C MET A 234 -19.43 -7.74 23.56
N SER A 235 -20.68 -7.46 23.88
CA SER A 235 -21.04 -6.98 25.20
C SER A 235 -20.86 -8.12 26.21
N PRO A 236 -20.30 -7.82 27.39
CA PRO A 236 -20.12 -8.80 28.46
C PRO A 236 -21.43 -9.27 29.08
#